data_45de00c09006af82d16d0ddd0439627d
#
_entry.id   45de00c09006af82d16d0ddd0439627d
#
_cell.length_a   1.000
_cell.length_b   1.000
_cell.length_c   1.000
_cell.angle_alpha   90.00
_cell.angle_beta   90.00
_cell.angle_gamma   90.00
#
_symmetry.space_group_name_H-M   'P 1'
#
loop_
_entity.id
_entity.type
_entity.pdbx_description
1 polymer ?
#
loop_
_entity_poly.entity_id
_entity_poly.type
_entity_poly.pdbx_seq_one_letter_code
_entity_poly.pdbx_strand_id
1 'polypeptide(L)'
;MGSTKVNKGILLIEIIICFFLMLVFDSVFSGIAGILKTDGLWVGIMAYFASATAIIVNVTKVKKKTAAYVGLKMPLFIDIPKGLVLGLCMFIMQQIPLLLMKMDYTALAAEPDWSNIIIMSLYCFLCVGFVEELIFRGFILQKTQELCKSKVAAILVNCLAFYAFHWPPVRFIFGEFFNTTLNTLLLCLYLYESKNKSIVPLMIAHGFYDILSAYLLPAFLFYIG
;
A
#
# COMPACT_ATOMS: atom_id res chain seq x y z
N MET A 1 30.57 22.05 -5.83
CA MET A 1 29.81 20.79 -5.90
C MET A 1 28.82 20.89 -7.05
N GLY A 2 29.12 20.23 -8.18
CA GLY A 2 28.29 20.29 -9.38
C GLY A 2 26.95 19.63 -9.11
N SER A 3 25.87 20.38 -9.29
CA SER A 3 24.49 19.86 -9.34
C SER A 3 24.41 18.87 -10.51
N THR A 4 24.48 17.58 -10.25
CA THR A 4 24.18 16.57 -11.25
C THR A 4 22.73 16.80 -11.72
N LYS A 5 22.55 17.30 -12.94
CA LYS A 5 21.21 17.46 -13.54
C LYS A 5 20.51 16.11 -13.50
N VAL A 6 19.44 16.05 -12.72
CA VAL A 6 18.60 14.84 -12.64
C VAL A 6 18.02 14.55 -14.02
N ASN A 7 18.30 13.37 -14.56
CA ASN A 7 17.76 12.98 -15.86
C ASN A 7 16.29 12.58 -15.70
N LYS A 8 15.39 13.43 -16.20
CA LYS A 8 13.93 13.24 -16.10
C LYS A 8 13.46 11.95 -16.79
N GLY A 9 14.10 11.53 -17.88
CA GLY A 9 13.77 10.29 -18.57
C GLY A 9 14.06 9.07 -17.71
N ILE A 10 15.20 9.06 -17.00
CA ILE A 10 15.53 7.97 -16.06
C ILE A 10 14.53 7.92 -14.92
N LEU A 11 14.14 9.07 -14.33
CA LEU A 11 13.14 9.08 -13.26
C LEU A 11 11.79 8.52 -13.71
N LEU A 12 11.34 8.88 -14.91
CA LEU A 12 10.09 8.38 -15.49
C LEU A 12 10.14 6.86 -15.68
N ILE A 13 11.23 6.35 -16.25
CA ILE A 13 11.43 4.91 -16.45
C ILE A 13 11.42 4.18 -15.08
N GLU A 14 12.08 4.72 -14.07
CA GLU A 14 12.09 4.13 -12.73
C GLU A 14 10.69 4.05 -12.10
N ILE A 15 9.87 5.11 -12.27
CA ILE A 15 8.48 5.13 -11.80
C ILE A 15 7.67 4.03 -12.51
N ILE A 16 7.78 3.93 -13.82
CA ILE A 16 7.07 2.93 -14.63
C ILE A 16 7.49 1.52 -14.23
N ILE A 17 8.79 1.25 -14.15
CA ILE A 17 9.31 -0.07 -13.74
C ILE A 17 8.80 -0.41 -12.33
N CYS A 18 8.87 0.51 -11.38
CA CYS A 18 8.42 0.27 -10.01
C CYS A 18 6.92 -0.02 -9.94
N PHE A 19 6.10 0.67 -10.75
CA PHE A 19 4.66 0.44 -10.82
C PHE A 19 4.33 -0.98 -11.32
N PHE A 20 5.02 -1.45 -12.37
CA PHE A 20 4.77 -2.77 -12.93
C PHE A 20 5.49 -3.91 -12.20
N LEU A 21 6.43 -3.61 -11.33
CA LEU A 21 7.29 -4.60 -10.68
C LEU A 21 6.48 -5.67 -9.93
N MET A 22 5.51 -5.23 -9.14
CA MET A 22 4.64 -6.14 -8.38
C MET A 22 3.79 -7.02 -9.31
N LEU A 23 3.18 -6.42 -10.35
CA LEU A 23 2.36 -7.15 -11.32
C LEU A 23 3.17 -8.21 -12.06
N VAL A 24 4.43 -7.89 -12.39
CA VAL A 24 5.33 -8.84 -13.06
C VAL A 24 5.69 -10.00 -12.12
N PHE A 25 6.07 -9.72 -10.88
CA PHE A 25 6.38 -10.78 -9.93
C PHE A 25 5.15 -11.63 -9.58
N ASP A 26 3.99 -11.01 -9.39
CA ASP A 26 2.75 -11.75 -9.17
C ASP A 26 2.44 -12.69 -10.33
N SER A 27 2.55 -12.22 -11.57
CA SER A 27 2.34 -13.04 -12.76
C SER A 27 3.34 -14.20 -12.87
N VAL A 28 4.62 -13.95 -12.56
CA VAL A 28 5.67 -14.98 -12.59
C VAL A 28 5.42 -16.05 -11.53
N PHE A 29 5.17 -15.65 -10.29
CA PHE A 29 4.95 -16.60 -9.19
C PHE A 29 3.62 -17.34 -9.34
N SER A 30 2.56 -16.68 -9.86
CA SER A 30 1.30 -17.35 -10.20
C SER A 30 1.49 -18.43 -11.27
N GLY A 31 2.29 -18.16 -12.29
CA GLY A 31 2.67 -19.16 -13.29
C GLY A 31 3.39 -20.37 -12.68
N ILE A 32 4.37 -20.10 -11.80
CA ILE A 32 5.11 -21.16 -11.08
C ILE A 32 4.16 -21.97 -10.17
N ALA A 33 3.29 -21.29 -9.41
CA ALA A 33 2.33 -21.94 -8.53
C ALA A 33 1.35 -22.84 -9.29
N GLY A 34 0.89 -22.40 -10.46
CA GLY A 34 0.05 -23.20 -11.34
C GLY A 34 0.72 -24.50 -11.79
N ILE A 35 2.02 -24.45 -12.08
CA ILE A 35 2.83 -25.65 -12.42
C ILE A 35 2.99 -26.55 -11.19
N LEU A 36 3.31 -25.96 -10.04
CA LEU A 36 3.59 -26.70 -8.80
C LEU A 36 2.33 -27.07 -8.00
N LYS A 37 1.15 -26.60 -8.42
CA LYS A 37 -0.14 -26.77 -7.73
C LYS A 37 -0.08 -26.33 -6.25
N THR A 38 0.56 -25.21 -5.98
CA THR A 38 0.72 -24.64 -4.64
C THR A 38 -0.33 -23.59 -4.32
N ASP A 39 -0.44 -23.23 -3.03
CA ASP A 39 -1.38 -22.25 -2.52
C ASP A 39 -1.08 -20.81 -3.02
N GLY A 40 -2.13 -20.05 -3.35
CA GLY A 40 -2.04 -18.65 -3.79
C GLY A 40 -1.47 -17.69 -2.73
N LEU A 41 -1.60 -18.00 -1.44
CA LEU A 41 -1.01 -17.17 -0.37
C LEU A 41 0.51 -17.08 -0.49
N TRP A 42 1.18 -18.21 -0.75
CA TRP A 42 2.64 -18.25 -0.95
C TRP A 42 3.08 -17.44 -2.17
N VAL A 43 2.26 -17.46 -3.23
CA VAL A 43 2.49 -16.64 -4.43
C VAL A 43 2.52 -15.16 -4.07
N GLY A 44 1.50 -14.69 -3.36
CA GLY A 44 1.43 -13.30 -2.91
C GLY A 44 2.64 -12.93 -2.05
N ILE A 45 2.97 -13.72 -1.03
CA ILE A 45 4.13 -13.49 -0.16
C ILE A 45 5.42 -13.34 -0.99
N MET A 46 5.67 -14.26 -1.91
CA MET A 46 6.89 -14.23 -2.73
C MET A 46 6.93 -13.02 -3.66
N ALA A 47 5.81 -12.66 -4.30
CA ALA A 47 5.71 -11.49 -5.17
C ALA A 47 5.98 -10.18 -4.39
N TYR A 48 5.38 -10.03 -3.21
CA TYR A 48 5.60 -8.88 -2.35
C TYR A 48 7.07 -8.76 -1.91
N PHE A 49 7.66 -9.81 -1.37
CA PHE A 49 9.06 -9.78 -0.92
C PHE A 49 10.05 -9.60 -2.08
N ALA A 50 9.80 -10.19 -3.25
CA ALA A 50 10.62 -9.98 -4.43
C ALA A 50 10.60 -8.50 -4.86
N SER A 51 9.40 -7.87 -4.85
CA SER A 51 9.22 -6.46 -5.18
C SER A 51 9.95 -5.55 -4.19
N ALA A 52 9.78 -5.78 -2.88
CA ALA A 52 10.48 -5.02 -1.85
C ALA A 52 12.00 -5.15 -1.97
N THR A 53 12.49 -6.38 -2.19
CA THR A 53 13.91 -6.66 -2.36
C THR A 53 14.48 -5.92 -3.57
N ALA A 54 13.80 -5.95 -4.71
CA ALA A 54 14.22 -5.26 -5.92
C ALA A 54 14.35 -3.74 -5.69
N ILE A 55 13.40 -3.11 -5.00
CA ILE A 55 13.44 -1.68 -4.67
C ILE A 55 14.60 -1.38 -3.72
N ILE A 56 14.76 -2.16 -2.65
CA ILE A 56 15.81 -1.94 -1.65
C ILE A 56 17.19 -2.13 -2.29
N VAL A 57 17.37 -3.16 -3.12
CA VAL A 57 18.62 -3.39 -3.86
C VAL A 57 18.91 -2.24 -4.82
N ASN A 58 17.90 -1.79 -5.59
CA ASN A 58 18.06 -0.63 -6.47
C ASN A 58 18.54 0.60 -5.69
N VAL A 59 17.88 0.92 -4.59
CA VAL A 59 18.21 2.09 -3.75
C VAL A 59 19.60 1.96 -3.13
N THR A 60 19.92 0.80 -2.54
CA THR A 60 21.14 0.65 -1.74
C THR A 60 22.38 0.30 -2.56
N LYS A 61 22.25 -0.59 -3.53
CA LYS A 61 23.39 -1.08 -4.33
C LYS A 61 23.62 -0.28 -5.60
N VAL A 62 22.54 0.06 -6.33
CA VAL A 62 22.65 0.79 -7.60
C VAL A 62 22.78 2.29 -7.34
N LYS A 63 21.89 2.89 -6.56
CA LYS A 63 21.91 4.33 -6.28
C LYS A 63 22.82 4.74 -5.13
N LYS A 64 23.38 3.80 -4.39
CA LYS A 64 24.26 4.04 -3.23
C LYS A 64 23.62 4.95 -2.16
N LYS A 65 22.29 4.82 -1.98
CA LYS A 65 21.52 5.51 -0.94
C LYS A 65 21.20 4.56 0.20
N THR A 66 20.84 5.09 1.37
CA THR A 66 20.32 4.27 2.47
C THR A 66 18.83 3.96 2.26
N ALA A 67 18.29 2.94 2.92
CA ALA A 67 16.85 2.64 2.88
C ALA A 67 16.00 3.82 3.39
N ALA A 68 16.54 4.68 4.25
CA ALA A 68 15.89 5.91 4.69
C ALA A 68 15.58 6.90 3.55
N TYR A 69 16.24 6.77 2.40
CA TYR A 69 15.93 7.55 1.19
C TYR A 69 14.52 7.30 0.67
N VAL A 70 14.01 6.10 0.80
CA VAL A 70 12.61 5.74 0.48
C VAL A 70 11.71 5.75 1.72
N GLY A 71 12.10 6.47 2.76
CA GLY A 71 11.30 6.59 3.99
C GLY A 71 11.34 5.37 4.90
N LEU A 72 12.04 4.29 4.53
CA LEU A 72 12.20 3.12 5.38
C LEU A 72 13.27 3.41 6.45
N LYS A 73 12.81 3.92 7.57
CA LYS A 73 13.63 4.31 8.74
C LYS A 73 13.43 3.32 9.88
N MET A 74 14.36 3.36 10.83
CA MET A 74 14.17 2.60 12.07
C MET A 74 12.85 3.00 12.73
N PRO A 75 11.99 2.02 13.06
CA PRO A 75 10.71 2.32 13.69
C PRO A 75 10.93 2.97 15.06
N LEU A 76 10.15 4.00 15.34
CA LEU A 76 10.07 4.61 16.66
C LEU A 76 8.85 4.04 17.39
N PHE A 77 8.92 3.93 18.71
CA PHE A 77 7.79 3.43 19.49
C PHE A 77 6.50 4.23 19.22
N ILE A 78 6.62 5.54 18.98
CA ILE A 78 5.50 6.42 18.63
C ILE A 78 4.89 6.14 17.23
N ASP A 79 5.57 5.40 16.37
CA ASP A 79 5.05 5.08 15.04
C ASP A 79 3.87 4.09 15.12
N ILE A 80 3.85 3.25 16.16
CA ILE A 80 2.76 2.28 16.38
C ILE A 80 1.43 3.00 16.62
N PRO A 81 1.26 3.81 17.67
CA PRO A 81 -0.02 4.49 17.90
C PRO A 81 -0.39 5.45 16.76
N LYS A 82 0.57 6.09 16.09
CA LYS A 82 0.29 6.91 14.91
C LYS A 82 -0.28 6.10 13.77
N GLY A 83 0.31 4.94 13.48
CA GLY A 83 -0.20 4.03 12.46
C GLY A 83 -1.60 3.52 12.77
N LEU A 84 -1.85 3.10 14.01
CA LEU A 84 -3.17 2.64 14.42
C LEU A 84 -4.25 3.73 14.30
N VAL A 85 -3.95 4.96 14.73
CA VAL A 85 -4.88 6.10 14.57
C VAL A 85 -5.14 6.40 13.10
N LEU A 86 -4.11 6.43 12.25
CA LEU A 86 -4.27 6.63 10.81
C LEU A 86 -5.10 5.53 10.16
N GLY A 87 -4.83 4.26 10.48
CA GLY A 87 -5.61 3.12 9.97
C GLY A 87 -7.07 3.16 10.41
N LEU A 88 -7.34 3.58 11.65
CA LEU A 88 -8.70 3.80 12.13
C LEU A 88 -9.38 4.96 11.36
N CYS A 89 -8.66 6.05 11.09
CA CYS A 89 -9.18 7.13 10.25
C CYS A 89 -9.52 6.64 8.83
N MET A 90 -8.65 5.85 8.21
CA MET A 90 -8.91 5.24 6.90
C MET A 90 -10.18 4.37 6.94
N PHE A 91 -10.33 3.53 7.95
CA PHE A 91 -11.48 2.68 8.15
C PHE A 91 -12.78 3.49 8.31
N ILE A 92 -12.77 4.54 9.14
CA ILE A 92 -13.94 5.42 9.34
C ILE A 92 -14.28 6.15 8.02
N MET A 93 -13.27 6.65 7.30
CA MET A 93 -13.48 7.32 6.01
C MET A 93 -14.11 6.39 4.96
N GLN A 94 -13.76 5.10 4.96
CA GLN A 94 -14.38 4.10 4.10
C GLN A 94 -15.89 3.94 4.37
N GLN A 95 -16.33 4.09 5.62
CA GLN A 95 -17.75 3.92 5.94
C GLN A 95 -18.61 5.04 5.34
N ILE A 96 -18.05 6.22 5.08
CA ILE A 96 -18.82 7.37 4.58
C ILE A 96 -19.50 7.07 3.24
N PRO A 97 -18.81 6.65 2.15
CA PRO A 97 -19.46 6.30 0.91
C PRO A 97 -20.43 5.12 1.06
N LEU A 98 -20.11 4.13 1.88
CA LEU A 98 -20.97 2.96 2.12
C LEU A 98 -22.30 3.38 2.76
N LEU A 99 -22.25 4.27 3.75
CA LEU A 99 -23.43 4.84 4.40
C LEU A 99 -24.25 5.71 3.44
N LEU A 100 -23.60 6.56 2.65
CA LEU A 100 -24.27 7.43 1.67
C LEU A 100 -24.95 6.61 0.57
N MET A 101 -24.38 5.48 0.17
CA MET A 101 -24.94 4.56 -0.82
C MET A 101 -25.97 3.61 -0.22
N LYS A 102 -26.25 3.71 1.10
CA LYS A 102 -27.16 2.82 1.84
C LYS A 102 -26.85 1.34 1.60
N MET A 103 -25.57 1.00 1.62
CA MET A 103 -25.12 -0.39 1.47
C MET A 103 -25.71 -1.25 2.59
N ASP A 104 -26.13 -2.45 2.22
CA ASP A 104 -26.57 -3.45 3.18
C ASP A 104 -25.36 -4.09 3.84
N TYR A 105 -25.10 -3.71 5.09
CA TYR A 105 -24.00 -4.26 5.88
C TYR A 105 -24.19 -5.73 6.25
N THR A 106 -25.43 -6.23 6.26
CA THR A 106 -25.67 -7.66 6.58
C THR A 106 -25.09 -8.58 5.53
N ALA A 107 -24.98 -8.10 4.29
CA ALA A 107 -24.32 -8.84 3.20
C ALA A 107 -22.79 -8.99 3.39
N LEU A 108 -22.19 -8.23 4.30
CA LEU A 108 -20.78 -8.33 4.63
C LEU A 108 -20.51 -9.29 5.79
N ALA A 109 -21.55 -9.70 6.54
CA ALA A 109 -21.41 -10.56 7.70
C ALA A 109 -20.83 -11.93 7.29
N ALA A 110 -19.79 -12.38 7.97
CA ALA A 110 -19.15 -13.65 7.73
C ALA A 110 -18.74 -14.32 9.04
N GLU A 111 -18.99 -15.63 9.16
CA GLU A 111 -18.53 -16.41 10.30
C GLU A 111 -17.00 -16.33 10.40
N PRO A 112 -16.45 -15.92 11.56
CA PRO A 112 -15.02 -15.74 11.68
C PRO A 112 -14.26 -17.06 11.76
N ASP A 113 -13.34 -17.27 10.84
CA ASP A 113 -12.23 -18.22 11.00
C ASP A 113 -11.05 -17.48 11.68
N TRP A 114 -10.95 -17.60 12.99
CA TRP A 114 -9.92 -16.90 13.77
C TRP A 114 -8.50 -17.29 13.39
N SER A 115 -8.27 -18.55 12.97
CA SER A 115 -6.96 -19.01 12.52
C SER A 115 -6.56 -18.29 11.23
N ASN A 116 -7.47 -18.22 10.27
CA ASN A 116 -7.26 -17.49 9.04
C ASN A 116 -7.10 -15.99 9.28
N ILE A 117 -7.90 -15.39 10.17
CA ILE A 117 -7.79 -13.95 10.53
C ILE A 117 -6.39 -13.63 11.07
N ILE A 118 -5.82 -14.47 11.93
CA ILE A 118 -4.46 -14.28 12.46
C ILE A 118 -3.42 -14.34 11.33
N ILE A 119 -3.49 -15.37 10.48
CA ILE A 119 -2.55 -15.53 9.35
C ILE A 119 -2.65 -14.35 8.39
N MET A 120 -3.86 -13.97 8.02
CA MET A 120 -4.10 -12.86 7.10
C MET A 120 -3.76 -11.51 7.72
N SER A 121 -3.89 -11.35 9.04
CA SER A 121 -3.40 -10.15 9.74
C SER A 121 -1.88 -9.99 9.60
N LEU A 122 -1.12 -11.07 9.78
CA LEU A 122 0.32 -11.04 9.54
C LEU A 122 0.64 -10.70 8.07
N TYR A 123 -0.11 -11.28 7.14
CA TYR A 123 0.03 -10.98 5.70
C TYR A 123 -0.26 -9.50 5.40
N CYS A 124 -1.34 -8.93 5.94
CA CYS A 124 -1.69 -7.52 5.76
C CYS A 124 -0.60 -6.57 6.28
N PHE A 125 0.00 -6.86 7.43
CA PHE A 125 1.08 -6.02 7.97
C PHE A 125 2.41 -6.22 7.24
N LEU A 126 2.84 -7.48 7.05
CA LEU A 126 4.21 -7.81 6.62
C LEU A 126 4.37 -7.81 5.09
N CYS A 127 3.30 -8.04 4.35
CA CYS A 127 3.31 -8.05 2.90
C CYS A 127 2.61 -6.80 2.36
N VAL A 128 1.30 -6.70 2.50
CA VAL A 128 0.51 -5.63 1.88
C VAL A 128 0.96 -4.26 2.37
N GLY A 129 0.77 -3.97 3.66
CA GLY A 129 1.09 -2.65 4.24
C GLY A 129 2.57 -2.30 4.08
N PHE A 130 3.49 -3.24 4.30
CA PHE A 130 4.92 -2.99 4.16
C PHE A 130 5.29 -2.68 2.71
N VAL A 131 4.95 -3.55 1.78
CA VAL A 131 5.50 -3.47 0.42
C VAL A 131 4.78 -2.42 -0.41
N GLU A 132 3.46 -2.31 -0.29
CA GLU A 132 2.72 -1.29 -1.04
C GLU A 132 3.09 0.12 -0.59
N GLU A 133 3.25 0.36 0.72
CA GLU A 133 3.73 1.67 1.17
C GLU A 133 5.17 1.96 0.74
N LEU A 134 6.03 0.95 0.67
CA LEU A 134 7.38 1.10 0.12
C LEU A 134 7.36 1.47 -1.36
N ILE A 135 6.50 0.81 -2.17
CA ILE A 135 6.33 1.08 -3.59
C ILE A 135 5.76 2.48 -3.81
N PHE A 136 4.57 2.73 -3.24
CA PHE A 136 3.80 3.92 -3.59
C PHE A 136 4.30 5.17 -2.86
N ARG A 137 4.46 5.13 -1.54
CA ARG A 137 4.84 6.33 -0.76
C ARG A 137 6.35 6.44 -0.60
N GLY A 138 7.03 5.31 -0.49
CA GLY A 138 8.48 5.27 -0.40
C GLY A 138 9.19 5.59 -1.72
N PHE A 139 8.71 5.07 -2.84
CA PHE A 139 9.40 5.20 -4.12
C PHE A 139 8.64 6.10 -5.11
N ILE A 140 7.44 5.72 -5.56
CA ILE A 140 6.71 6.42 -6.63
C ILE A 140 6.43 7.89 -6.25
N LEU A 141 5.89 8.15 -5.05
CA LEU A 141 5.57 9.51 -4.60
C LEU A 141 6.81 10.40 -4.61
N GLN A 142 7.92 9.92 -4.06
CA GLN A 142 9.16 10.70 -3.98
C GLN A 142 9.77 10.94 -5.35
N LYS A 143 9.79 9.91 -6.22
CA LYS A 143 10.32 10.05 -7.59
C LYS A 143 9.46 10.97 -8.44
N THR A 144 8.15 10.90 -8.31
CA THR A 144 7.25 11.82 -9.01
C THR A 144 7.45 13.26 -8.52
N GLN A 145 7.66 13.48 -7.22
CA GLN A 145 7.98 14.80 -6.71
C GLN A 145 9.34 15.31 -7.24
N GLU A 146 10.34 14.46 -7.32
CA GLU A 146 11.64 14.81 -7.95
C GLU A 146 11.46 15.19 -9.43
N LEU A 147 10.59 14.48 -10.16
CA LEU A 147 10.31 14.71 -11.58
C LEU A 147 9.54 16.00 -11.83
N CYS A 148 8.41 16.18 -11.13
CA CYS A 148 7.45 17.27 -11.35
C CYS A 148 7.77 18.53 -10.56
N LYS A 149 8.61 18.44 -9.51
CA LYS A 149 8.91 19.53 -8.55
C LYS A 149 7.66 20.10 -7.85
N SER A 150 6.58 19.30 -7.81
CA SER A 150 5.29 19.66 -7.23
C SER A 150 4.78 18.54 -6.33
N LYS A 151 4.46 18.86 -5.06
CA LYS A 151 3.82 17.92 -4.13
C LYS A 151 2.42 17.52 -4.60
N VAL A 152 1.66 18.48 -5.11
CA VAL A 152 0.29 18.23 -5.61
C VAL A 152 0.31 17.26 -6.77
N ALA A 153 1.17 17.49 -7.77
CA ALA A 153 1.32 16.57 -8.90
C ALA A 153 1.77 15.16 -8.43
N ALA A 154 2.67 15.08 -7.46
CA ALA A 154 3.11 13.81 -6.91
C ALA A 154 1.98 13.06 -6.20
N ILE A 155 1.14 13.75 -5.42
CA ILE A 155 -0.04 13.17 -4.78
C ILE A 155 -1.02 12.66 -5.84
N LEU A 156 -1.36 13.48 -6.84
CA LEU A 156 -2.32 13.09 -7.89
C LEU A 156 -1.84 11.86 -8.66
N VAL A 157 -0.58 11.82 -9.07
CA VAL A 157 0.00 10.64 -9.72
C VAL A 157 -0.02 9.43 -8.80
N ASN A 158 0.26 9.60 -7.50
CA ASN A 158 0.23 8.50 -6.54
C ASN A 158 -1.20 7.96 -6.34
N CYS A 159 -2.21 8.83 -6.27
CA CYS A 159 -3.62 8.41 -6.21
C CYS A 159 -4.02 7.62 -7.46
N LEU A 160 -3.68 8.11 -8.64
CA LEU A 160 -3.98 7.42 -9.90
C LEU A 160 -3.23 6.09 -10.01
N ALA A 161 -1.95 6.05 -9.65
CA ALA A 161 -1.15 4.83 -9.69
C ALA A 161 -1.67 3.78 -8.70
N PHE A 162 -2.01 4.18 -7.47
CA PHE A 162 -2.52 3.27 -6.45
C PHE A 162 -3.91 2.72 -6.85
N TYR A 163 -4.80 3.55 -7.37
CA TYR A 163 -6.07 3.10 -7.92
C TYR A 163 -5.89 2.17 -9.12
N ALA A 164 -5.01 2.52 -10.06
CA ALA A 164 -4.74 1.69 -11.24
C ALA A 164 -4.10 0.34 -10.89
N PHE A 165 -3.32 0.28 -9.81
CA PHE A 165 -2.74 -0.97 -9.29
C PHE A 165 -3.82 -1.95 -8.84
N HIS A 166 -4.93 -1.46 -8.30
CA HIS A 166 -6.07 -2.27 -7.89
C HIS A 166 -7.04 -2.60 -9.04
N TRP A 167 -6.75 -2.11 -10.27
CA TRP A 167 -7.47 -2.46 -11.49
C TRP A 167 -6.88 -3.77 -12.09
N PRO A 168 -7.66 -4.74 -12.60
CA PRO A 168 -9.09 -4.74 -12.96
C PRO A 168 -10.02 -5.44 -11.97
N PRO A 169 -9.60 -6.08 -10.85
CA PRO A 169 -10.56 -6.75 -9.98
C PRO A 169 -11.58 -5.76 -9.38
N VAL A 170 -11.18 -4.52 -9.28
CA VAL A 170 -12.03 -3.41 -8.86
C VAL A 170 -12.76 -2.87 -10.08
N ARG A 171 -14.04 -3.18 -10.22
CA ARG A 171 -14.90 -2.47 -11.18
C ARG A 171 -14.88 -1.00 -10.80
N PHE A 172 -15.00 -0.11 -11.82
CA PHE A 172 -15.13 1.32 -11.57
C PHE A 172 -16.43 1.58 -10.80
N ILE A 173 -16.39 1.32 -9.50
CA ILE A 173 -17.42 1.64 -8.55
C ILE A 173 -16.98 2.95 -7.90
N PHE A 174 -17.82 3.98 -8.01
CA PHE A 174 -17.52 5.31 -7.47
C PHE A 174 -17.05 5.27 -6.00
N GLY A 175 -17.69 4.40 -5.18
CA GLY A 175 -17.31 4.21 -3.78
C GLY A 175 -15.87 3.71 -3.59
N GLU A 176 -15.42 2.75 -4.40
CA GLU A 176 -14.06 2.20 -4.31
C GLU A 176 -13.00 3.19 -4.82
N PHE A 177 -13.29 3.88 -5.93
CA PHE A 177 -12.44 4.96 -6.42
C PHE A 177 -12.28 6.05 -5.37
N PHE A 178 -13.39 6.48 -4.78
CA PHE A 178 -13.41 7.52 -3.76
C PHE A 178 -12.63 7.08 -2.52
N ASN A 179 -12.88 5.87 -2.01
CA ASN A 179 -12.20 5.32 -0.84
C ASN A 179 -10.69 5.19 -1.06
N THR A 180 -10.27 4.54 -2.17
CA THR A 180 -8.86 4.34 -2.50
C THR A 180 -8.14 5.68 -2.65
N THR A 181 -8.79 6.67 -3.28
CA THR A 181 -8.24 8.01 -3.46
C THR A 181 -8.10 8.75 -2.14
N LEU A 182 -9.13 8.73 -1.28
CA LEU A 182 -9.10 9.39 0.03
C LEU A 182 -8.03 8.80 0.94
N ASN A 183 -7.96 7.47 1.04
CA ASN A 183 -6.95 6.79 1.85
C ASN A 183 -5.53 7.12 1.36
N THR A 184 -5.32 7.09 0.04
CA THR A 184 -4.04 7.50 -0.56
C THR A 184 -3.69 8.95 -0.24
N LEU A 185 -4.66 9.86 -0.36
CA LEU A 185 -4.48 11.27 -0.05
C LEU A 185 -4.09 11.47 1.43
N LEU A 186 -4.81 10.82 2.34
CA LEU A 186 -4.52 10.88 3.78
C LEU A 186 -3.08 10.46 4.09
N LEU A 187 -2.64 9.31 3.56
CA LEU A 187 -1.29 8.80 3.79
C LEU A 187 -0.21 9.69 3.17
N CYS A 188 -0.44 10.22 1.96
CA CYS A 188 0.48 11.17 1.33
C CYS A 188 0.59 12.48 2.13
N LEU A 189 -0.52 13.04 2.58
CA LEU A 189 -0.53 14.26 3.38
C LEU A 189 0.18 14.03 4.72
N TYR A 190 -0.12 12.94 5.42
CA TYR A 190 0.60 12.59 6.64
C TYR A 190 2.11 12.51 6.43
N LEU A 191 2.56 11.83 5.35
CA LEU A 191 3.98 11.72 5.05
C LEU A 191 4.62 13.10 4.79
N TYR A 192 3.91 14.00 4.08
CA TYR A 192 4.42 15.35 3.82
C TYR A 192 4.46 16.25 5.06
N GLU A 193 3.55 16.06 5.99
CA GLU A 193 3.53 16.84 7.25
C GLU A 193 4.42 16.22 8.33
N SER A 194 4.69 14.94 8.26
CA SER A 194 5.55 14.24 9.22
C SER A 194 6.99 14.78 9.19
N LYS A 195 7.50 15.20 10.35
CA LYS A 195 8.91 15.66 10.50
C LYS A 195 9.90 14.55 10.17
N ASN A 196 9.59 13.32 10.54
CA ASN A 196 10.48 12.18 10.35
C ASN A 196 10.49 11.64 8.91
N LYS A 197 9.45 11.90 8.11
CA LYS A 197 9.30 11.33 6.75
C LYS A 197 9.49 9.81 6.72
N SER A 198 9.04 9.12 7.78
CA SER A 198 9.03 7.66 7.86
C SER A 198 7.75 7.10 7.26
N ILE A 199 7.87 6.02 6.48
CA ILE A 199 6.71 5.28 5.96
C ILE A 199 6.23 4.20 6.96
N VAL A 200 6.93 3.98 8.06
CA VAL A 200 6.55 2.96 9.06
C VAL A 200 5.14 3.16 9.62
N PRO A 201 4.73 4.38 10.03
CA PRO A 201 3.34 4.59 10.45
C PRO A 201 2.31 4.29 9.36
N LEU A 202 2.66 4.52 8.08
CA LEU A 202 1.80 4.24 6.94
C LEU A 202 1.62 2.74 6.72
N MET A 203 2.71 1.98 6.85
CA MET A 203 2.70 0.50 6.78
C MET A 203 1.77 -0.10 7.83
N ILE A 204 1.87 0.42 9.08
CA ILE A 204 1.00 0.00 10.18
C ILE A 204 -0.45 0.41 9.89
N ALA A 205 -0.67 1.63 9.42
CA ALA A 205 -2.00 2.15 9.09
C ALA A 205 -2.70 1.31 8.02
N HIS A 206 -2.00 1.00 6.94
CA HIS A 206 -2.52 0.22 5.83
C HIS A 206 -2.88 -1.21 6.26
N GLY A 207 -1.93 -1.94 6.86
CA GLY A 207 -2.21 -3.29 7.34
C GLY A 207 -3.33 -3.33 8.39
N PHE A 208 -3.40 -2.36 9.28
CA PHE A 208 -4.48 -2.28 10.28
C PHE A 208 -5.84 -1.97 9.64
N TYR A 209 -5.88 -1.06 8.67
CA TYR A 209 -7.07 -0.75 7.88
C TYR A 209 -7.60 -2.01 7.16
N ASP A 210 -6.73 -2.78 6.51
CA ASP A 210 -7.11 -4.00 5.80
C ASP A 210 -7.71 -5.04 6.75
N ILE A 211 -7.12 -5.21 7.92
CA ILE A 211 -7.63 -6.14 8.95
C ILE A 211 -9.01 -5.71 9.43
N LEU A 212 -9.19 -4.42 9.73
CA LEU A 212 -10.49 -3.90 10.16
C LEU A 212 -11.56 -4.12 9.08
N SER A 213 -11.22 -3.82 7.82
CA SER A 213 -12.19 -3.81 6.71
C SER A 213 -12.53 -5.20 6.21
N ALA A 214 -11.52 -6.06 6.02
CA ALA A 214 -11.70 -7.35 5.36
C ALA A 214 -12.03 -8.50 6.33
N TYR A 215 -11.70 -8.36 7.60
CA TYR A 215 -11.81 -9.47 8.57
C TYR A 215 -12.60 -9.13 9.82
N LEU A 216 -12.28 -8.03 10.50
CA LEU A 216 -12.90 -7.74 11.80
C LEU A 216 -14.31 -7.16 11.66
N LEU A 217 -14.58 -6.33 10.65
CA LEU A 217 -15.93 -5.83 10.41
C LEU A 217 -16.90 -6.97 10.01
N PRO A 218 -16.58 -7.86 9.05
CA PRO A 218 -17.42 -9.01 8.74
C PRO A 218 -17.69 -9.92 9.95
N ALA A 219 -16.66 -10.22 10.74
CA ALA A 219 -16.80 -11.02 11.95
C ALA A 219 -17.69 -10.34 13.00
N PHE A 220 -17.54 -9.04 13.21
CA PHE A 220 -18.38 -8.27 14.14
C PHE A 220 -19.84 -8.28 13.70
N LEU A 221 -20.11 -8.05 12.40
CA LEU A 221 -21.46 -8.06 11.85
C LEU A 221 -22.13 -9.43 11.98
N PHE A 222 -21.38 -10.51 11.89
CA PHE A 222 -21.89 -11.88 12.12
C PHE A 222 -22.43 -12.08 13.53
N TYR A 223 -21.79 -11.48 14.56
CA TYR A 223 -22.21 -11.66 15.95
C TYR A 223 -23.37 -10.74 16.38
N ILE A 224 -23.64 -9.67 15.64
CA ILE A 224 -24.69 -8.71 16.01
C ILE A 224 -25.93 -8.79 15.14
N GLY A 225 -25.88 -9.50 13.99
CA GLY A 225 -27.01 -9.73 13.07
C GLY A 225 -27.68 -11.02 13.37
#